data_7fdece0ba9b716f0c9c6c1c51489c109
#
_entry.id   7fdece0ba9b716f0c9c6c1c51489c109
#
_cell.length_a   1.000
_cell.length_b   1.000
_cell.length_c   1.000
_cell.angle_alpha   90.00
_cell.angle_beta   90.00
_cell.angle_gamma   90.00
#
_symmetry.space_group_name_H-M   'P 1'
#
loop_
_entity.id
_entity.type
_entity.pdbx_description
1 polymer ?
#
loop_
_entity_poly.entity_id
_entity_poly.type
_entity_poly.pdbx_seq_one_letter_code
_entity_poly.pdbx_strand_id
1 'polypeptide(L)'
;MPPDAALALTHFAIYSYFSMKLRDGEMQRIATTVLARLEKAGLVRITSNRAAVEQRIVAALRGNIREEEDIEAAAARFAESHSRELVGMDRHKVLQLVKERLAKERGFTL
;
A
#
# COMPACT_ATOMS: atom_id res chain seq x y z
N MET A 1 -14.94 20.20 16.97
CA MET A 1 -14.02 19.41 16.14
C MET A 1 -14.28 19.73 14.67
N PRO A 2 -13.27 20.12 13.91
CA PRO A 2 -13.49 20.44 12.50
C PRO A 2 -14.02 19.22 11.74
N PRO A 3 -14.98 19.40 10.81
CA PRO A 3 -15.50 18.28 10.00
C PRO A 3 -14.42 17.52 9.25
N ASP A 4 -13.37 18.20 8.82
CA ASP A 4 -12.26 17.61 8.07
C ASP A 4 -11.46 16.60 8.90
N ALA A 5 -11.28 16.84 10.20
CA ALA A 5 -10.59 15.92 11.08
C ALA A 5 -11.37 14.61 11.29
N ALA A 6 -12.70 14.70 11.40
CA ALA A 6 -13.56 13.53 11.52
C ALA A 6 -13.58 12.71 10.23
N LEU A 7 -13.62 13.37 9.07
CA LEU A 7 -13.54 12.71 7.76
C LEU A 7 -12.18 12.02 7.56
N ALA A 8 -11.09 12.66 7.96
CA ALA A 8 -9.75 12.08 7.87
C ALA A 8 -9.61 10.83 8.73
N LEU A 9 -10.15 10.85 9.96
CA LEU A 9 -10.16 9.70 10.86
C LEU A 9 -11.01 8.55 10.31
N THR A 10 -12.19 8.86 9.75
CA THR A 10 -13.05 7.87 9.13
C THR A 10 -12.39 7.25 7.91
N HIS A 11 -11.75 8.06 7.09
CA HIS A 11 -11.02 7.60 5.90
C HIS A 11 -9.86 6.69 6.28
N PHE A 12 -9.10 7.06 7.30
CA PHE A 12 -8.01 6.24 7.84
C PHE A 12 -8.51 4.90 8.38
N ALA A 13 -9.63 4.90 9.12
CA ALA A 13 -10.21 3.68 9.65
C ALA A 13 -10.70 2.74 8.54
N ILE A 14 -11.33 3.28 7.49
CA ILE A 14 -11.75 2.50 6.32
C ILE A 14 -10.54 1.93 5.58
N TYR A 15 -9.51 2.74 5.36
CA TYR A 15 -8.28 2.31 4.71
C TYR A 15 -7.59 1.18 5.50
N SER A 16 -7.47 1.33 6.82
CA SER A 16 -6.89 0.30 7.69
C SER A 16 -7.70 -0.99 7.65
N TYR A 17 -9.03 -0.89 7.62
CA TYR A 17 -9.91 -2.04 7.50
C TYR A 17 -9.71 -2.79 6.18
N PHE A 18 -9.65 -2.08 5.06
CA PHE A 18 -9.38 -2.65 3.74
C PHE A 18 -7.98 -3.29 3.68
N SER A 19 -6.97 -2.63 4.23
CA SER A 19 -5.61 -3.18 4.30
C SER A 19 -5.57 -4.46 5.12
N MET A 20 -6.29 -4.53 6.24
CA MET A 20 -6.40 -5.73 7.06
C MET A 20 -7.09 -6.87 6.31
N LYS A 21 -8.17 -6.60 5.58
CA LYS A 21 -8.85 -7.59 4.75
C LYS A 21 -7.96 -8.11 3.62
N LEU A 22 -7.20 -7.22 2.98
CA LEU A 22 -6.22 -7.61 1.98
C LEU A 22 -5.13 -8.50 2.56
N ARG A 23 -4.74 -8.29 3.82
CA ARG A 23 -3.75 -9.13 4.50
C ARG A 23 -4.23 -10.53 4.80
N ASP A 24 -5.54 -10.72 4.96
CA ASP A 24 -6.11 -12.03 5.30
C ASP A 24 -6.42 -12.87 4.05
N GLY A 25 -7.68 -12.96 3.66
CA GLY A 25 -8.13 -13.83 2.59
C GLY A 25 -7.92 -13.30 1.18
N GLU A 26 -7.93 -11.98 0.98
CA GLU A 26 -7.88 -11.37 -0.34
C GLU A 26 -6.52 -11.54 -1.02
N MET A 27 -5.42 -11.50 -0.28
CA MET A 27 -4.09 -11.73 -0.86
C MET A 27 -3.96 -13.15 -1.40
N GLN A 28 -4.53 -14.12 -0.69
CA GLN A 28 -4.55 -15.51 -1.13
C GLN A 28 -5.36 -15.66 -2.42
N ARG A 29 -6.51 -15.02 -2.52
CA ARG A 29 -7.33 -15.03 -3.75
C ARG A 29 -6.60 -14.39 -4.92
N ILE A 30 -5.96 -13.25 -4.69
CA ILE A 30 -5.18 -12.56 -5.70
C ILE A 30 -4.05 -13.47 -6.19
N ALA A 31 -3.30 -14.07 -5.27
CA ALA A 31 -2.19 -14.97 -5.61
C ALA A 31 -2.68 -16.17 -6.44
N THR A 32 -3.75 -16.81 -6.02
CA THR A 32 -4.35 -17.95 -6.74
C THR A 32 -4.81 -17.55 -8.15
N THR A 33 -5.48 -16.41 -8.25
CA THR A 33 -6.01 -15.92 -9.55
C THR A 33 -4.90 -15.51 -10.49
N VAL A 34 -3.91 -14.77 -10.00
CA VAL A 34 -2.76 -14.32 -10.80
C VAL A 34 -1.99 -15.52 -11.33
N LEU A 35 -1.69 -16.48 -10.47
CA LEU A 35 -0.95 -17.67 -10.86
C LEU A 35 -1.71 -18.49 -11.92
N ALA A 36 -3.00 -18.68 -11.74
CA ALA A 36 -3.84 -19.38 -12.70
C ALA A 36 -3.87 -18.69 -14.07
N ARG A 37 -3.97 -17.37 -14.08
CA ARG A 37 -3.96 -16.58 -15.32
C ARG A 37 -2.61 -16.62 -16.02
N LEU A 38 -1.52 -16.56 -15.28
CA LEU A 38 -0.17 -16.66 -15.84
C LEU A 38 0.08 -18.04 -16.47
N GLU A 39 -0.39 -19.10 -15.84
CA GLU A 39 -0.31 -20.44 -16.41
C GLU A 39 -1.14 -20.57 -17.68
N LYS A 40 -2.37 -20.07 -17.65
CA LYS A 40 -3.28 -20.12 -18.81
C LYS A 40 -2.72 -19.33 -20.00
N ALA A 41 -2.04 -18.23 -19.73
CA ALA A 41 -1.38 -17.41 -20.77
C ALA A 41 -0.06 -18.02 -21.25
N GLY A 42 0.41 -19.11 -20.66
CA GLY A 42 1.66 -19.75 -21.03
C GLY A 42 2.92 -19.01 -20.59
N LEU A 43 2.77 -18.02 -19.69
CA LEU A 43 3.88 -17.20 -19.21
C LEU A 43 4.65 -17.85 -18.06
N VAL A 44 4.01 -18.77 -17.34
CA VAL A 44 4.60 -19.46 -16.19
C VAL A 44 4.26 -20.94 -16.27
N ARG A 45 5.24 -21.76 -15.94
CA ARG A 45 5.08 -23.19 -15.76
C ARG A 45 5.50 -23.57 -14.35
N ILE A 46 4.59 -24.16 -13.58
CA ILE A 46 4.89 -24.58 -12.22
C ILE A 46 5.51 -25.99 -12.28
N THR A 47 6.74 -26.10 -11.80
CA THR A 47 7.50 -27.33 -11.75
C THR A 47 7.62 -27.93 -10.34
N SER A 48 7.11 -27.20 -9.34
CA SER A 48 7.19 -27.56 -7.93
C SER A 48 5.82 -27.44 -7.25
N ASN A 49 5.82 -27.29 -5.92
CA ASN A 49 4.61 -27.16 -5.14
C ASN A 49 3.87 -25.83 -5.44
N ARG A 50 2.66 -25.95 -5.99
CA ARG A 50 1.81 -24.79 -6.31
C ARG A 50 1.54 -23.91 -5.08
N ALA A 51 1.23 -24.52 -3.94
CA ALA A 51 0.97 -23.79 -2.71
C ALA A 51 2.17 -22.95 -2.26
N ALA A 52 3.38 -23.46 -2.43
CA ALA A 52 4.60 -22.72 -2.12
C ALA A 52 4.77 -21.50 -3.02
N VAL A 53 4.46 -21.61 -4.30
CA VAL A 53 4.51 -20.49 -5.25
C VAL A 53 3.46 -19.43 -4.88
N GLU A 54 2.25 -19.84 -4.57
CA GLU A 54 1.20 -18.93 -4.11
C GLU A 54 1.61 -18.18 -2.84
N GLN A 55 2.25 -18.86 -1.89
CA GLN A 55 2.74 -18.21 -0.66
C GLN A 55 3.84 -17.20 -0.93
N ARG A 56 4.69 -17.41 -1.93
CA ARG A 56 5.68 -16.40 -2.35
C ARG A 56 4.99 -15.15 -2.91
N ILE A 57 3.94 -15.33 -3.69
CA ILE A 57 3.15 -14.20 -4.22
C ILE A 57 2.50 -13.44 -3.07
N VAL A 58 1.90 -14.14 -2.12
CA VAL A 58 1.31 -13.52 -0.92
C VAL A 58 2.36 -12.73 -0.14
N ALA A 59 3.55 -13.29 0.06
CA ALA A 59 4.64 -12.60 0.76
C ALA A 59 5.08 -11.32 0.03
N ALA A 60 5.15 -11.37 -1.30
CA ALA A 60 5.46 -10.19 -2.11
C ALA A 60 4.38 -9.10 -1.98
N LEU A 61 3.11 -9.48 -2.00
CA LEU A 61 1.99 -8.55 -1.80
C LEU A 61 2.02 -7.91 -0.41
N ARG A 62 2.27 -8.71 0.62
CA ARG A 62 2.41 -8.19 1.99
C ARG A 62 3.56 -7.20 2.12
N GLY A 63 4.71 -7.53 1.54
CA GLY A 63 5.87 -6.65 1.55
C GLY A 63 5.58 -5.32 0.86
N ASN A 64 4.89 -5.36 -0.27
CA ASN A 64 4.50 -4.18 -1.02
C ASN A 64 3.54 -3.28 -0.22
N ILE A 65 2.52 -3.85 0.39
CA ILE A 65 1.55 -3.10 1.21
C ILE A 65 2.24 -2.49 2.42
N ARG A 66 3.12 -3.24 3.07
CA ARG A 66 3.86 -2.75 4.24
C ARG A 66 4.76 -1.57 3.86
N GLU A 67 5.45 -1.64 2.75
CA GLU A 67 6.28 -0.54 2.27
C GLU A 67 5.47 0.69 1.93
N GLU A 68 4.31 0.53 1.30
CA GLU A 68 3.39 1.62 1.02
C GLU A 68 2.91 2.30 2.32
N GLU A 69 2.55 1.52 3.32
CA GLU A 69 2.16 2.03 4.64
C GLU A 69 3.31 2.79 5.32
N ASP A 70 4.53 2.28 5.22
CA ASP A 70 5.72 2.93 5.77
C ASP A 70 5.98 4.28 5.09
N ILE A 71 5.80 4.36 3.78
CA ILE A 71 5.93 5.60 3.02
C ILE A 71 4.85 6.60 3.44
N GLU A 72 3.61 6.16 3.60
CA GLU A 72 2.52 7.02 4.07
C GLU A 72 2.77 7.56 5.47
N ALA A 73 3.23 6.71 6.37
CA ALA A 73 3.58 7.11 7.74
C ALA A 73 4.74 8.10 7.76
N ALA A 74 5.76 7.88 6.94
CA ALA A 74 6.90 8.79 6.81
C ALA A 74 6.48 10.15 6.24
N ALA A 75 5.59 10.17 5.25
CA ALA A 75 5.04 11.40 4.67
C ALA A 75 4.25 12.19 5.72
N ALA A 76 3.42 11.51 6.51
CA ALA A 76 2.66 12.15 7.58
C ALA A 76 3.56 12.76 8.65
N ARG A 77 4.62 12.05 9.05
CA ARG A 77 5.62 12.57 10.01
C ARG A 77 6.34 13.79 9.46
N PHE A 78 6.71 13.77 8.19
CA PHE A 78 7.34 14.91 7.54
C PHE A 78 6.44 16.13 7.57
N ALA A 79 5.18 15.99 7.15
CA ALA A 79 4.21 17.08 7.15
C ALA A 79 4.00 17.65 8.56
N GLU A 80 3.95 16.80 9.57
CA GLU A 80 3.78 17.23 10.96
C GLU A 80 5.01 17.99 11.47
N SER A 81 6.22 17.51 11.19
CA SER A 81 7.46 18.17 11.61
C SER A 81 7.70 19.49 10.89
N HIS A 82 7.10 19.72 9.74
CA HIS A 82 7.21 20.95 8.96
C HIS A 82 5.91 21.77 8.94
N SER A 83 5.05 21.57 9.92
CA SER A 83 3.72 22.18 9.94
C SER A 83 3.74 23.72 9.89
N ARG A 84 4.74 24.35 10.48
CA ARG A 84 4.91 25.82 10.45
C ARG A 84 5.23 26.34 9.05
N GLU A 85 6.06 25.62 8.33
CA GLU A 85 6.50 25.97 6.97
C GLU A 85 5.40 25.70 5.94
N LEU A 86 4.48 24.80 6.26
CA LEU A 86 3.39 24.37 5.39
C LEU A 86 2.07 25.10 5.63
N VAL A 87 2.07 26.10 6.50
CA VAL A 87 0.87 26.92 6.78
C VAL A 87 0.39 27.59 5.48
N GLY A 88 -0.89 27.44 5.20
CA GLY A 88 -1.51 27.96 3.98
C GLY A 88 -1.41 27.07 2.75
N MET A 89 -0.66 25.97 2.82
CA MET A 89 -0.60 24.99 1.75
C MET A 89 -1.69 23.93 1.90
N ASP A 90 -2.14 23.36 0.78
CA ASP A 90 -3.06 22.24 0.78
C ASP A 90 -2.32 21.00 1.31
N ARG A 91 -2.71 20.56 2.51
CA ARG A 91 -2.09 19.43 3.19
C ARG A 91 -2.13 18.15 2.36
N HIS A 92 -3.23 17.92 1.66
CA HIS A 92 -3.37 16.72 0.82
C HIS A 92 -2.34 16.71 -0.31
N LYS A 93 -2.16 17.85 -0.98
CA LYS A 93 -1.16 18.00 -2.05
C LYS A 93 0.26 17.82 -1.50
N VAL A 94 0.56 18.38 -0.34
CA VAL A 94 1.86 18.25 0.30
C VAL A 94 2.15 16.78 0.63
N LEU A 95 1.20 16.09 1.23
CA LEU A 95 1.34 14.66 1.54
C LEU A 95 1.57 13.83 0.27
N GLN A 96 0.85 14.13 -0.79
CA GLN A 96 0.99 13.43 -2.06
C GLN A 96 2.38 13.63 -2.67
N LEU A 97 2.88 14.86 -2.67
CA LEU A 97 4.22 15.18 -3.19
C LEU A 97 5.32 14.50 -2.37
N VAL A 98 5.20 14.51 -1.05
CA VAL A 98 6.17 13.85 -0.17
C VAL A 98 6.15 12.33 -0.37
N LYS A 99 4.98 11.73 -0.48
CA LYS A 99 4.84 10.29 -0.78
C LYS A 99 5.53 9.92 -2.09
N GLU A 100 5.26 10.68 -3.14
CA GLU A 100 5.86 10.46 -4.47
C GLU A 100 7.39 10.54 -4.41
N ARG A 101 7.91 11.53 -3.71
CA ARG A 101 9.35 11.69 -3.55
C ARG A 101 9.98 10.55 -2.75
N LEU A 102 9.38 10.17 -1.65
CA LEU A 102 9.88 9.06 -0.84
C LEU A 102 9.80 7.74 -1.59
N ALA A 103 8.72 7.50 -2.33
CA ALA A 103 8.60 6.32 -3.17
C ALA A 103 9.69 6.26 -4.22
N LYS A 104 9.97 7.39 -4.89
CA LYS A 104 11.03 7.50 -5.88
C LYS A 104 12.40 7.22 -5.28
N GLU A 105 12.69 7.79 -4.12
CA GLU A 105 13.97 7.58 -3.41
C GLU A 105 14.18 6.12 -3.02
N ARG A 106 13.10 5.41 -2.69
CA ARG A 106 13.13 3.99 -2.31
C ARG A 106 13.00 3.03 -3.50
N GLY A 107 12.80 3.55 -4.69
CA GLY A 107 12.55 2.73 -5.87
C GLY A 107 11.21 2.01 -5.83
N PHE A 108 10.24 2.56 -5.12
CA PHE A 108 8.90 1.99 -4.96
C PHE A 108 7.92 2.66 -5.94
N THR A 109 7.10 1.85 -6.60
CA THR A 109 6.04 2.34 -7.50
C THR A 109 4.72 2.40 -6.73
N LEU A 110 4.21 3.62 -6.60
CA LEU A 110 2.92 3.84 -5.98
C LEU A 110 1.77 3.39 -6.86
#